data_1a0435705ab56feb41aebc513f0b8d30
#
_entry.id   1a0435705ab56feb41aebc513f0b8d30
#
_cell.length_a   1.000
_cell.length_b   1.000
_cell.length_c   1.000
_cell.angle_alpha   90.00
_cell.angle_beta   90.00
_cell.angle_gamma   90.00
#
_symmetry.space_group_name_H-M   'P 1'
#
loop_
_entity.id
_entity.type
_entity.pdbx_description
1 polymer ?
#
loop_
_entity_poly.entity_id
_entity_poly.type
_entity_poly.pdbx_seq_one_letter_code
_entity_poly.pdbx_strand_id
1 'polypeptide(L)'
;MAGPGRAGAGRPRPPLQGWLWLLRGYLEPDTGRARELQQRVLELARATGDPDLELCAIGDLGLTLVTQGRAAEGLTLIDEAMAGTLGGEHRRLLTVVVASCDMLIACDLAGDLRRAVQWCQVADQFINRYGCPFLYARCRTLYGGVLMAKGRWEEAEAELQAAIRMAEGPGPASHAEALARLADLRLRQGRLEEAEALLPERGGGRAAARTAARLRLARGEPSVAAGLLERSLGDDGQPGIHGERHLRAAAALETLVAAQLALGDPGAAAAAAARLAELAEAEVDSQGSGQVAALAAQAGARVAAAAGRPGEARRLLERAMGLFADDDLPYETALARLELARALAGANPELAVAEARTALGAFEQLGAKGEADAADALLRSLGAPGRTGPKRVGVLTRREQEVLRLVGLGLSNPEIAQRLFISRKTAAHHVSSVLAKLGVRNRAGAIAYATRHRDPG
;
A
#
# COMPACT_ATOMS: atom_id res chain seq x y z
N MET A 1 -65.18 -33.56 22.13
CA MET A 1 -64.18 -34.12 21.23
C MET A 1 -63.36 -32.95 20.65
N ALA A 2 -62.24 -32.68 21.24
CA ALA A 2 -61.35 -31.61 20.79
C ALA A 2 -60.29 -32.28 19.85
N GLY A 3 -60.18 -31.78 18.62
CA GLY A 3 -59.20 -32.23 17.65
C GLY A 3 -57.79 -31.71 17.98
N PRO A 4 -56.74 -32.46 17.57
CA PRO A 4 -55.37 -32.11 17.91
C PRO A 4 -54.91 -30.89 17.07
N GLY A 5 -54.38 -29.87 17.80
CA GLY A 5 -53.78 -28.71 17.23
C GLY A 5 -52.63 -29.04 16.24
N ARG A 6 -52.62 -28.46 15.07
CA ARG A 6 -51.52 -28.49 14.14
C ARG A 6 -50.32 -27.77 14.79
N ALA A 7 -49.31 -28.55 15.18
CA ALA A 7 -48.00 -28.02 15.50
C ALA A 7 -47.50 -27.22 14.31
N GLY A 8 -47.23 -25.93 14.47
CA GLY A 8 -46.62 -25.09 13.48
C GLY A 8 -45.28 -25.69 13.10
N ALA A 9 -45.09 -25.96 11.82
CA ALA A 9 -43.82 -26.36 11.27
C ALA A 9 -42.85 -25.19 11.48
N GLY A 10 -42.01 -25.29 12.53
CA GLY A 10 -40.96 -24.36 12.79
C GLY A 10 -40.07 -24.32 11.53
N ARG A 11 -39.72 -23.11 11.07
CA ARG A 11 -38.74 -22.91 10.01
C ARG A 11 -37.51 -23.79 10.36
N PRO A 12 -37.03 -24.62 9.44
CA PRO A 12 -35.85 -25.43 9.70
C PRO A 12 -34.74 -24.50 10.14
N ARG A 13 -34.20 -24.71 11.34
CA ARG A 13 -32.97 -24.06 11.80
C ARG A 13 -31.90 -24.39 10.76
N PRO A 14 -31.09 -23.41 10.27
CA PRO A 14 -30.00 -23.71 9.35
C PRO A 14 -29.18 -24.85 9.97
N PRO A 15 -28.90 -25.93 9.24
CA PRO A 15 -28.31 -27.09 9.88
C PRO A 15 -26.90 -26.70 10.35
N LEU A 16 -26.68 -26.77 11.65
CA LEU A 16 -25.35 -26.63 12.29
C LEU A 16 -24.30 -27.41 11.53
N GLN A 17 -24.69 -28.47 10.86
CA GLN A 17 -23.88 -29.31 10.00
C GLN A 17 -23.26 -28.55 8.82
N GLY A 18 -23.99 -27.61 8.18
CA GLY A 18 -23.45 -26.79 7.08
C GLY A 18 -22.29 -25.89 7.55
N TRP A 19 -22.48 -25.23 8.70
CA TRP A 19 -21.42 -24.42 9.31
C TRP A 19 -20.22 -25.24 9.79
N LEU A 20 -20.44 -26.45 10.28
CA LEU A 20 -19.36 -27.40 10.63
C LEU A 20 -18.59 -27.86 9.39
N TRP A 21 -19.27 -28.12 8.29
CA TRP A 21 -18.62 -28.49 7.04
C TRP A 21 -17.85 -27.31 6.43
N LEU A 22 -18.38 -26.09 6.51
CA LEU A 22 -17.67 -24.88 6.10
C LEU A 22 -16.34 -24.76 6.85
N LEU A 23 -16.39 -24.81 8.19
CA LEU A 23 -15.19 -24.75 9.04
C LEU A 23 -14.19 -25.89 8.73
N ARG A 24 -14.69 -27.11 8.48
CA ARG A 24 -13.83 -28.23 8.06
C ARG A 24 -13.17 -27.98 6.72
N GLY A 25 -13.92 -27.46 5.73
CA GLY A 25 -13.38 -27.10 4.42
C GLY A 25 -12.29 -26.04 4.50
N TYR A 26 -12.49 -25.03 5.36
CA TYR A 26 -11.50 -23.98 5.61
C TYR A 26 -10.21 -24.52 6.26
N LEU A 27 -10.32 -25.52 7.14
CA LEU A 27 -9.18 -26.12 7.85
C LEU A 27 -8.56 -27.32 7.11
N GLU A 28 -9.14 -27.77 6.00
CA GLU A 28 -8.69 -28.96 5.25
C GLU A 28 -7.43 -28.61 4.44
N PRO A 29 -6.29 -29.25 4.71
CA PRO A 29 -5.05 -28.97 3.99
C PRO A 29 -5.04 -29.50 2.56
N ASP A 30 -5.85 -30.52 2.23
CA ASP A 30 -6.04 -31.01 0.88
C ASP A 30 -7.09 -30.14 0.16
N THR A 31 -6.63 -29.34 -0.79
CA THR A 31 -7.49 -28.41 -1.52
C THR A 31 -8.56 -29.08 -2.37
N GLY A 32 -8.36 -30.32 -2.78
CA GLY A 32 -9.37 -31.13 -3.49
C GLY A 32 -10.53 -31.50 -2.57
N ARG A 33 -10.22 -32.02 -1.37
CA ARG A 33 -11.21 -32.31 -0.32
C ARG A 33 -11.90 -31.06 0.20
N ALA A 34 -11.14 -29.98 0.39
CA ALA A 34 -11.70 -28.67 0.76
C ALA A 34 -12.78 -28.23 -0.21
N ARG A 35 -12.49 -28.29 -1.52
CA ARG A 35 -13.42 -27.94 -2.59
C ARG A 35 -14.68 -28.80 -2.56
N GLU A 36 -14.54 -30.12 -2.40
CA GLU A 36 -15.69 -31.03 -2.29
C GLU A 36 -16.61 -30.70 -1.11
N LEU A 37 -16.01 -30.38 0.06
CA LEU A 37 -16.77 -29.97 1.24
C LEU A 37 -17.50 -28.63 0.99
N GLN A 38 -16.83 -27.65 0.42
CA GLN A 38 -17.40 -26.34 0.12
C GLN A 38 -18.54 -26.42 -0.89
N GLN A 39 -18.41 -27.26 -1.92
CA GLN A 39 -19.49 -27.53 -2.88
C GLN A 39 -20.73 -28.13 -2.19
N ARG A 40 -20.55 -29.10 -1.30
CA ARG A 40 -21.65 -29.67 -0.49
C ARG A 40 -22.30 -28.63 0.42
N VAL A 41 -21.50 -27.74 1.01
CA VAL A 41 -22.02 -26.62 1.83
C VAL A 41 -22.88 -25.70 0.97
N LEU A 42 -22.42 -25.37 -0.22
CA LEU A 42 -23.14 -24.48 -1.16
C LEU A 42 -24.48 -25.13 -1.59
N GLU A 43 -24.49 -26.40 -1.91
CA GLU A 43 -25.74 -27.15 -2.22
C GLU A 43 -26.71 -27.12 -1.06
N LEU A 44 -26.22 -27.36 0.16
CA LEU A 44 -27.04 -27.34 1.38
C LEU A 44 -27.59 -25.94 1.67
N ALA A 45 -26.76 -24.91 1.53
CA ALA A 45 -27.14 -23.50 1.74
C ALA A 45 -28.29 -23.10 0.81
N ARG A 46 -28.17 -23.44 -0.47
CA ARG A 46 -29.20 -23.21 -1.48
C ARG A 46 -30.50 -23.98 -1.19
N ALA A 47 -30.40 -25.24 -0.81
CA ALA A 47 -31.54 -26.08 -0.44
C ALA A 47 -32.28 -25.57 0.80
N THR A 48 -31.56 -24.94 1.75
CA THR A 48 -32.15 -24.43 3.01
C THR A 48 -32.50 -22.95 2.93
N GLY A 49 -32.08 -22.21 1.90
CA GLY A 49 -32.28 -20.77 1.75
C GLY A 49 -31.53 -19.98 2.83
N ASP A 50 -30.33 -20.41 3.23
CA ASP A 50 -29.44 -19.71 4.16
C ASP A 50 -28.44 -18.84 3.39
N PRO A 51 -28.69 -17.52 3.23
CA PRO A 51 -27.84 -16.66 2.43
C PRO A 51 -26.46 -16.45 3.07
N ASP A 52 -26.36 -16.48 4.41
CA ASP A 52 -25.08 -16.32 5.10
C ASP A 52 -24.16 -17.50 4.81
N LEU A 53 -24.72 -18.72 4.87
CA LEU A 53 -23.97 -19.92 4.58
C LEU A 53 -23.59 -20.01 3.08
N GLU A 54 -24.49 -19.55 2.18
CA GLU A 54 -24.24 -19.53 0.75
C GLU A 54 -23.09 -18.58 0.39
N LEU A 55 -23.13 -17.33 0.88
CA LEU A 55 -22.09 -16.34 0.59
C LEU A 55 -20.72 -16.75 1.16
N CYS A 56 -20.68 -17.30 2.38
CA CYS A 56 -19.44 -17.83 2.94
C CYS A 56 -18.91 -19.01 2.12
N ALA A 57 -19.78 -19.94 1.68
CA ALA A 57 -19.35 -21.09 0.87
C ALA A 57 -18.83 -20.66 -0.51
N ILE A 58 -19.43 -19.65 -1.14
CA ILE A 58 -18.95 -19.08 -2.39
C ILE A 58 -17.57 -18.46 -2.21
N GLY A 59 -17.36 -17.67 -1.14
CA GLY A 59 -16.07 -17.05 -0.82
C GLY A 59 -14.97 -18.10 -0.57
N ASP A 60 -15.21 -19.05 0.33
CA ASP A 60 -14.27 -20.14 0.64
C ASP A 60 -13.93 -20.97 -0.62
N LEU A 61 -14.93 -21.28 -1.46
CA LEU A 61 -14.71 -22.01 -2.72
C LEU A 61 -13.86 -21.18 -3.69
N GLY A 62 -14.13 -19.89 -3.79
CA GLY A 62 -13.32 -18.96 -4.58
C GLY A 62 -11.87 -18.94 -4.13
N LEU A 63 -11.62 -18.80 -2.83
CA LEU A 63 -10.28 -18.85 -2.23
C LEU A 63 -9.59 -20.19 -2.51
N THR A 64 -10.31 -21.30 -2.38
CA THR A 64 -9.77 -22.65 -2.67
C THR A 64 -9.37 -22.80 -4.14
N LEU A 65 -10.16 -22.28 -5.07
CA LEU A 65 -9.83 -22.30 -6.51
C LEU A 65 -8.58 -21.46 -6.81
N VAL A 66 -8.46 -20.26 -6.22
CA VAL A 66 -7.23 -19.46 -6.32
C VAL A 66 -6.03 -20.24 -5.79
N THR A 67 -6.19 -20.92 -4.65
CA THR A 67 -5.15 -21.79 -4.06
C THR A 67 -4.74 -22.93 -4.99
N GLN A 68 -5.65 -23.44 -5.80
CA GLN A 68 -5.39 -24.47 -6.81
C GLN A 68 -4.78 -23.93 -8.12
N GLY A 69 -4.49 -22.62 -8.22
CA GLY A 69 -3.98 -21.97 -9.43
C GLY A 69 -5.06 -21.58 -10.45
N ARG A 70 -6.34 -21.76 -10.13
CA ARG A 70 -7.51 -21.36 -10.96
C ARG A 70 -7.97 -19.95 -10.60
N ALA A 71 -7.03 -18.98 -10.70
CA ALA A 71 -7.24 -17.64 -10.19
C ALA A 71 -8.45 -16.92 -10.80
N ALA A 72 -8.62 -16.97 -12.12
CA ALA A 72 -9.74 -16.29 -12.80
C ALA A 72 -11.11 -16.80 -12.32
N GLU A 73 -11.26 -18.12 -12.19
CA GLU A 73 -12.51 -18.72 -11.72
C GLU A 73 -12.74 -18.40 -10.23
N GLY A 74 -11.69 -18.53 -9.42
CA GLY A 74 -11.77 -18.25 -7.98
C GLY A 74 -12.11 -16.79 -7.70
N LEU A 75 -11.46 -15.84 -8.38
CA LEU A 75 -11.73 -14.41 -8.22
C LEU A 75 -13.14 -14.01 -8.68
N THR A 76 -13.72 -14.72 -9.67
CA THR A 76 -15.12 -14.52 -10.06
C THR A 76 -16.07 -14.86 -8.91
N LEU A 77 -15.83 -15.98 -8.20
CA LEU A 77 -16.62 -16.34 -7.02
C LEU A 77 -16.40 -15.38 -5.86
N ILE A 78 -15.18 -14.88 -5.67
CA ILE A 78 -14.90 -13.85 -4.67
C ILE A 78 -15.71 -12.58 -4.98
N ASP A 79 -15.78 -12.14 -6.23
CA ASP A 79 -16.60 -10.99 -6.63
C ASP A 79 -18.09 -11.22 -6.35
N GLU A 80 -18.60 -12.43 -6.64
CA GLU A 80 -19.99 -12.81 -6.34
C GLU A 80 -20.28 -12.76 -4.83
N ALA A 81 -19.40 -13.34 -4.00
CA ALA A 81 -19.54 -13.32 -2.55
C ALA A 81 -19.50 -11.90 -1.99
N MET A 82 -18.57 -11.06 -2.47
CA MET A 82 -18.44 -9.67 -2.04
C MET A 82 -19.64 -8.82 -2.49
N ALA A 83 -20.11 -8.99 -3.72
CA ALA A 83 -21.27 -8.28 -4.25
C ALA A 83 -22.54 -8.59 -3.45
N GLY A 84 -22.84 -9.87 -3.19
CA GLY A 84 -23.98 -10.28 -2.36
C GLY A 84 -23.85 -9.77 -0.93
N THR A 85 -22.67 -9.87 -0.35
CA THR A 85 -22.40 -9.44 1.01
C THR A 85 -22.57 -7.93 1.17
N LEU A 86 -21.93 -7.11 0.36
CA LEU A 86 -22.01 -5.64 0.43
C LEU A 86 -23.34 -5.12 -0.15
N GLY A 87 -24.01 -5.89 -1.00
CA GLY A 87 -25.38 -5.65 -1.48
C GLY A 87 -26.47 -5.85 -0.42
N GLY A 88 -26.11 -6.40 0.75
CA GLY A 88 -27.03 -6.56 1.90
C GLY A 88 -27.82 -7.86 1.88
N GLU A 89 -27.39 -8.88 1.14
CA GLU A 89 -28.04 -10.19 1.11
C GLU A 89 -27.77 -11.01 2.39
N HIS A 90 -26.78 -10.59 3.18
CA HIS A 90 -26.43 -11.23 4.45
C HIS A 90 -27.39 -10.87 5.58
N ARG A 91 -27.53 -11.74 6.56
CA ARG A 91 -28.28 -11.53 7.79
C ARG A 91 -27.37 -11.33 9.01
N ARG A 92 -26.12 -11.73 8.91
CA ARG A 92 -25.13 -11.70 10.00
C ARG A 92 -23.89 -10.92 9.58
N LEU A 93 -23.41 -10.04 10.45
CA LEU A 93 -22.17 -9.31 10.21
C LEU A 93 -20.93 -10.20 10.04
N LEU A 94 -20.97 -11.42 10.62
CA LEU A 94 -19.90 -12.40 10.45
C LEU A 94 -19.68 -12.77 8.99
N THR A 95 -20.73 -12.81 8.17
CA THR A 95 -20.64 -13.08 6.73
C THR A 95 -19.78 -12.03 6.01
N VAL A 96 -19.96 -10.74 6.39
CA VAL A 96 -19.12 -9.65 5.85
C VAL A 96 -17.66 -9.86 6.21
N VAL A 97 -17.39 -10.27 7.44
CA VAL A 97 -16.03 -10.52 7.94
C VAL A 97 -15.37 -11.66 7.15
N VAL A 98 -16.06 -12.79 7.00
CA VAL A 98 -15.52 -13.97 6.28
C VAL A 98 -15.26 -13.61 4.81
N ALA A 99 -16.26 -13.09 4.10
CA ALA A 99 -16.11 -12.74 2.69
C ALA A 99 -14.99 -11.70 2.45
N SER A 100 -14.86 -10.68 3.33
CA SER A 100 -13.80 -9.69 3.22
C SER A 100 -12.41 -10.27 3.47
N CYS A 101 -12.28 -11.23 4.39
CA CYS A 101 -11.01 -11.91 4.65
C CYS A 101 -10.63 -12.81 3.47
N ASP A 102 -11.58 -13.57 2.93
CA ASP A 102 -11.35 -14.44 1.76
C ASP A 102 -10.95 -13.62 0.54
N MET A 103 -11.61 -12.48 0.31
CA MET A 103 -11.27 -11.55 -0.76
C MET A 103 -9.83 -11.05 -0.64
N LEU A 104 -9.41 -10.56 0.54
CA LEU A 104 -8.05 -10.08 0.73
C LEU A 104 -7.01 -11.18 0.53
N ILE A 105 -7.27 -12.38 1.06
CA ILE A 105 -6.36 -13.52 0.93
C ILE A 105 -6.30 -13.98 -0.53
N ALA A 106 -7.44 -14.09 -1.21
CA ALA A 106 -7.49 -14.51 -2.61
C ALA A 106 -6.80 -13.52 -3.54
N CYS A 107 -7.00 -12.20 -3.33
CA CYS A 107 -6.33 -11.16 -4.10
C CYS A 107 -4.81 -11.15 -3.85
N ASP A 108 -4.34 -11.31 -2.61
CA ASP A 108 -2.91 -11.42 -2.28
C ASP A 108 -2.28 -12.63 -2.97
N LEU A 109 -2.95 -13.79 -2.91
CA LEU A 109 -2.51 -15.02 -3.55
C LEU A 109 -2.49 -14.93 -5.08
N ALA A 110 -3.47 -14.26 -5.67
CA ALA A 110 -3.54 -14.03 -7.11
C ALA A 110 -2.64 -12.90 -7.59
N GLY A 111 -2.06 -12.08 -6.67
CA GLY A 111 -1.33 -10.87 -7.03
C GLY A 111 -2.22 -9.73 -7.54
N ASP A 112 -3.54 -9.79 -7.32
CA ASP A 112 -4.50 -8.81 -7.83
C ASP A 112 -4.76 -7.69 -6.79
N LEU A 113 -3.75 -6.84 -6.61
CA LEU A 113 -3.86 -5.68 -5.71
C LEU A 113 -4.96 -4.72 -6.16
N ARG A 114 -5.18 -4.57 -7.47
CA ARG A 114 -6.21 -3.67 -8.02
C ARG A 114 -7.60 -4.08 -7.55
N ARG A 115 -7.94 -5.35 -7.61
CA ARG A 115 -9.21 -5.90 -7.12
C ARG A 115 -9.35 -5.73 -5.61
N ALA A 116 -8.29 -6.02 -4.84
CA ALA A 116 -8.27 -5.80 -3.40
C ALA A 116 -8.58 -4.34 -3.05
N VAL A 117 -7.95 -3.40 -3.75
CA VAL A 117 -8.18 -1.96 -3.60
C VAL A 117 -9.63 -1.59 -3.92
N GLN A 118 -10.17 -2.07 -5.05
CA GLN A 118 -11.54 -1.77 -5.46
C GLN A 118 -12.56 -2.24 -4.41
N TRP A 119 -12.44 -3.47 -3.93
CA TRP A 119 -13.32 -4.00 -2.90
C TRP A 119 -13.15 -3.31 -1.55
N CYS A 120 -11.93 -2.95 -1.16
CA CYS A 120 -11.71 -2.16 0.05
C CYS A 120 -12.36 -0.77 -0.04
N GLN A 121 -12.34 -0.11 -1.20
CA GLN A 121 -13.04 1.17 -1.41
C GLN A 121 -14.57 1.02 -1.27
N VAL A 122 -15.15 -0.05 -1.82
CA VAL A 122 -16.59 -0.34 -1.65
C VAL A 122 -16.90 -0.65 -0.19
N ALA A 123 -16.03 -1.38 0.50
CA ALA A 123 -16.18 -1.71 1.91
C ALA A 123 -15.92 -0.51 2.86
N ASP A 124 -15.31 0.59 2.41
CA ASP A 124 -14.99 1.75 3.26
C ASP A 124 -16.23 2.32 3.97
N GLN A 125 -17.40 2.33 3.33
CA GLN A 125 -18.65 2.76 3.97
C GLN A 125 -19.06 1.83 5.12
N PHE A 126 -18.87 0.53 4.94
CA PHE A 126 -19.12 -0.46 5.99
C PHE A 126 -18.12 -0.30 7.14
N ILE A 127 -16.83 -0.15 6.80
CA ILE A 127 -15.73 0.02 7.78
C ILE A 127 -15.98 1.26 8.64
N ASN A 128 -16.36 2.37 8.02
CA ASN A 128 -16.64 3.63 8.73
C ASN A 128 -17.85 3.54 9.67
N ARG A 129 -18.83 2.69 9.35
CA ARG A 129 -20.06 2.55 10.14
C ARG A 129 -19.95 1.50 11.25
N TYR A 130 -19.27 0.39 11.00
CA TYR A 130 -19.25 -0.78 11.88
C TYR A 130 -17.86 -1.14 12.41
N GLY A 131 -16.84 -0.42 11.98
CA GLY A 131 -15.44 -0.74 12.25
C GLY A 131 -14.85 -1.70 11.23
N CYS A 132 -13.53 -1.93 11.35
CA CYS A 132 -12.81 -2.81 10.45
C CYS A 132 -13.34 -4.25 10.51
N PRO A 133 -13.80 -4.85 9.38
CA PRO A 133 -14.37 -6.19 9.37
C PRO A 133 -13.32 -7.29 9.55
N PHE A 134 -12.02 -6.96 9.50
CA PHE A 134 -10.96 -7.95 9.51
C PHE A 134 -10.65 -8.41 10.94
N LEU A 135 -11.09 -9.63 11.28
CA LEU A 135 -10.88 -10.23 12.60
C LEU A 135 -9.54 -10.96 12.74
N TYR A 136 -8.90 -11.32 11.63
CA TYR A 136 -7.66 -12.11 11.65
C TYR A 136 -6.44 -11.21 11.42
N ALA A 137 -5.36 -11.49 12.14
CA ALA A 137 -4.09 -10.77 12.02
C ALA A 137 -3.58 -10.72 10.55
N ARG A 138 -3.70 -11.85 9.83
CA ARG A 138 -3.34 -11.91 8.40
C ARG A 138 -4.14 -10.92 7.56
N CYS A 139 -5.46 -10.87 7.72
CA CYS A 139 -6.31 -9.98 6.93
C CYS A 139 -6.00 -8.51 7.22
N ARG A 140 -5.76 -8.15 8.49
CA ARG A 140 -5.30 -6.79 8.85
C ARG A 140 -3.94 -6.46 8.25
N THR A 141 -3.04 -7.43 8.21
CA THR A 141 -1.73 -7.27 7.56
C THR A 141 -1.87 -6.99 6.07
N LEU A 142 -2.74 -7.73 5.37
CA LEU A 142 -3.02 -7.54 3.96
C LEU A 142 -3.70 -6.19 3.69
N TYR A 143 -4.71 -5.85 4.49
CA TYR A 143 -5.39 -4.55 4.40
C TYR A 143 -4.44 -3.38 4.67
N GLY A 144 -3.56 -3.50 5.66
CA GLY A 144 -2.48 -2.54 5.88
C GLY A 144 -1.58 -2.38 4.66
N GLY A 145 -1.29 -3.46 3.94
CA GLY A 145 -0.58 -3.44 2.66
C GLY A 145 -1.33 -2.68 1.56
N VAL A 146 -2.64 -2.88 1.45
CA VAL A 146 -3.51 -2.15 0.51
C VAL A 146 -3.52 -0.65 0.83
N LEU A 147 -3.69 -0.29 2.11
CA LEU A 147 -3.66 1.10 2.56
C LEU A 147 -2.30 1.75 2.29
N MET A 148 -1.20 1.01 2.52
CA MET A 148 0.15 1.49 2.23
C MET A 148 0.35 1.76 0.74
N ALA A 149 -0.12 0.88 -0.13
CA ALA A 149 -0.06 1.03 -1.58
C ALA A 149 -0.85 2.26 -2.05
N LYS A 150 -1.98 2.56 -1.41
CA LYS A 150 -2.84 3.74 -1.67
C LYS A 150 -2.30 5.04 -1.07
N GLY A 151 -1.16 5.03 -0.39
CA GLY A 151 -0.61 6.21 0.26
C GLY A 151 -1.31 6.61 1.58
N ARG A 152 -2.25 5.80 2.08
CA ARG A 152 -2.93 6.01 3.38
C ARG A 152 -2.06 5.48 4.53
N TRP A 153 -0.89 6.05 4.70
CA TRP A 153 0.16 5.47 5.54
C TRP A 153 -0.13 5.49 7.04
N GLU A 154 -0.85 6.50 7.53
CA GLU A 154 -1.28 6.56 8.95
C GLU A 154 -2.25 5.42 9.29
N GLU A 155 -3.19 5.17 8.40
CA GLU A 155 -4.16 4.08 8.56
C GLU A 155 -3.50 2.71 8.38
N ALA A 156 -2.59 2.60 7.41
CA ALA A 156 -1.78 1.39 7.22
C ALA A 156 -0.99 1.03 8.48
N GLU A 157 -0.37 2.02 9.11
CA GLU A 157 0.36 1.85 10.38
C GLU A 157 -0.56 1.33 11.49
N ALA A 158 -1.75 1.92 11.65
CA ALA A 158 -2.71 1.51 12.66
C ALA A 158 -3.14 0.04 12.49
N GLU A 159 -3.43 -0.38 11.25
CA GLU A 159 -3.83 -1.75 10.93
C GLU A 159 -2.67 -2.76 11.12
N LEU A 160 -1.46 -2.42 10.68
CA LEU A 160 -0.28 -3.27 10.87
C LEU A 160 0.07 -3.43 12.35
N GLN A 161 -0.01 -2.37 13.16
CA GLN A 161 0.18 -2.44 14.60
C GLN A 161 -0.91 -3.30 15.27
N ALA A 162 -2.17 -3.18 14.82
CA ALA A 162 -3.24 -4.03 15.32
C ALA A 162 -3.01 -5.50 14.95
N ALA A 163 -2.55 -5.80 13.73
CA ALA A 163 -2.18 -7.14 13.31
C ALA A 163 -1.04 -7.74 14.16
N ILE A 164 0.00 -6.95 14.47
CA ILE A 164 1.12 -7.36 15.32
C ILE A 164 0.61 -7.74 16.71
N ARG A 165 -0.21 -6.87 17.35
CA ARG A 165 -0.78 -7.17 18.67
C ARG A 165 -1.67 -8.42 18.68
N MET A 166 -2.43 -8.67 17.59
CA MET A 166 -3.28 -9.86 17.47
C MET A 166 -2.48 -11.15 17.24
N ALA A 167 -1.30 -11.04 16.64
CA ALA A 167 -0.45 -12.18 16.32
C ALA A 167 0.54 -12.54 17.46
N GLU A 168 0.48 -11.91 18.62
CA GLU A 168 1.27 -12.23 19.84
C GLU A 168 0.87 -13.57 20.46
N GLY A 169 0.43 -14.54 19.64
CA GLY A 169 0.00 -15.89 20.00
C GLY A 169 0.62 -16.93 19.05
N PRO A 170 0.02 -18.10 18.89
CA PRO A 170 0.63 -19.26 18.23
C PRO A 170 0.75 -19.19 16.69
N GLY A 171 1.02 -18.00 16.10
CA GLY A 171 1.13 -17.82 14.66
C GLY A 171 2.38 -17.04 14.23
N PRO A 172 3.60 -17.60 14.35
CA PRO A 172 4.85 -16.84 14.11
C PRO A 172 4.97 -16.27 12.69
N ALA A 173 4.38 -16.89 11.68
CA ALA A 173 4.46 -16.43 10.29
C ALA A 173 3.69 -15.13 10.03
N SER A 174 2.45 -15.02 10.55
CA SER A 174 1.64 -13.81 10.39
C SER A 174 2.22 -12.61 11.14
N HIS A 175 2.82 -12.84 12.30
CA HIS A 175 3.53 -11.82 13.06
C HIS A 175 4.73 -11.28 12.30
N ALA A 176 5.56 -12.17 11.76
CA ALA A 176 6.74 -11.79 10.99
C ALA A 176 6.38 -11.02 9.70
N GLU A 177 5.28 -11.37 9.02
CA GLU A 177 4.83 -10.65 7.84
C GLU A 177 4.33 -9.24 8.19
N ALA A 178 3.57 -9.09 9.28
CA ALA A 178 3.10 -7.78 9.74
C ALA A 178 4.28 -6.86 10.12
N LEU A 179 5.28 -7.39 10.82
CA LEU A 179 6.51 -6.67 11.15
C LEU A 179 7.27 -6.26 9.88
N ALA A 180 7.41 -7.14 8.89
CA ALA A 180 8.10 -6.84 7.63
C ALA A 180 7.40 -5.73 6.84
N ARG A 181 6.07 -5.73 6.79
CA ARG A 181 5.29 -4.66 6.13
C ARG A 181 5.39 -3.33 6.88
N LEU A 182 5.36 -3.35 8.22
CA LEU A 182 5.57 -2.14 9.03
C LEU A 182 6.99 -1.60 8.86
N ALA A 183 7.99 -2.47 8.77
CA ALA A 183 9.37 -2.10 8.46
C ALA A 183 9.49 -1.44 7.08
N ASP A 184 8.79 -1.97 6.04
CA ASP A 184 8.76 -1.35 4.71
C ASP A 184 8.11 0.04 4.75
N LEU A 185 7.05 0.21 5.54
CA LEU A 185 6.44 1.53 5.75
C LEU A 185 7.42 2.51 6.41
N ARG A 186 8.14 2.08 7.46
CA ARG A 186 9.18 2.90 8.11
C ARG A 186 10.30 3.30 7.14
N LEU A 187 10.71 2.35 6.29
CA LEU A 187 11.71 2.60 5.26
C LEU A 187 11.24 3.66 4.25
N ARG A 188 10.00 3.57 3.77
CA ARG A 188 9.38 4.58 2.89
C ARG A 188 9.26 5.95 3.56
N GLN A 189 9.10 6.00 4.89
CA GLN A 189 9.08 7.25 5.68
C GLN A 189 10.50 7.80 5.97
N GLY A 190 11.57 7.09 5.58
CA GLY A 190 12.95 7.44 5.89
C GLY A 190 13.38 7.17 7.34
N ARG A 191 12.63 6.32 8.06
CA ARG A 191 12.86 5.96 9.49
C ARG A 191 13.66 4.65 9.56
N LEU A 192 14.95 4.71 9.13
CA LEU A 192 15.77 3.53 8.90
C LEU A 192 16.03 2.69 10.16
N GLU A 193 16.29 3.34 11.30
CA GLU A 193 16.57 2.66 12.57
C GLU A 193 15.34 1.91 13.09
N GLU A 194 14.15 2.50 12.91
CA GLU A 194 12.91 1.84 13.28
C GLU A 194 12.58 0.68 12.34
N ALA A 195 12.86 0.83 11.03
CA ALA A 195 12.71 -0.26 10.08
C ALA A 195 13.59 -1.45 10.44
N GLU A 196 14.85 -1.20 10.83
CA GLU A 196 15.77 -2.26 11.24
C GLU A 196 15.32 -2.97 12.52
N ALA A 197 14.87 -2.22 13.52
CA ALA A 197 14.38 -2.79 14.78
C ALA A 197 13.17 -3.70 14.63
N LEU A 198 12.37 -3.52 13.56
CA LEU A 198 11.20 -4.34 13.25
C LEU A 198 11.55 -5.61 12.46
N LEU A 199 12.71 -5.64 11.78
CA LEU A 199 13.09 -6.79 10.96
C LEU A 199 13.66 -7.90 11.85
N PRO A 200 13.12 -9.13 11.73
CA PRO A 200 13.63 -10.24 12.51
C PRO A 200 15.05 -10.63 12.07
N GLU A 201 15.93 -10.94 13.02
CA GLU A 201 17.29 -11.39 12.75
C GLU A 201 17.34 -12.67 11.89
N ARG A 202 16.34 -13.54 12.04
CA ARG A 202 16.17 -14.78 11.28
C ARG A 202 14.68 -15.05 11.04
N GLY A 203 14.35 -15.50 9.84
CA GLY A 203 12.97 -15.82 9.47
C GLY A 203 12.22 -14.59 8.90
N GLY A 204 10.97 -14.73 8.55
CA GLY A 204 10.15 -13.64 8.03
C GLY A 204 9.87 -13.73 6.53
N GLY A 205 10.36 -14.78 5.87
CA GLY A 205 10.01 -15.06 4.47
C GLY A 205 10.53 -14.03 3.47
N ARG A 206 10.05 -14.13 2.23
CA ARG A 206 10.47 -13.29 1.10
C ARG A 206 10.15 -11.80 1.28
N ALA A 207 9.07 -11.47 1.96
CA ALA A 207 8.71 -10.07 2.22
C ALA A 207 9.74 -9.38 3.12
N ALA A 208 10.17 -10.03 4.20
CA ALA A 208 11.20 -9.51 5.09
C ALA A 208 12.56 -9.43 4.40
N ALA A 209 12.92 -10.40 3.54
CA ALA A 209 14.17 -10.40 2.79
C ALA A 209 14.27 -9.18 1.86
N ARG A 210 13.18 -8.84 1.14
CA ARG A 210 13.16 -7.65 0.27
C ARG A 210 13.27 -6.36 1.08
N THR A 211 12.52 -6.24 2.17
CA THR A 211 12.57 -5.04 3.02
C THR A 211 13.96 -4.86 3.64
N ALA A 212 14.58 -5.96 4.11
CA ALA A 212 15.95 -5.95 4.60
C ALA A 212 16.94 -5.53 3.51
N ALA A 213 16.80 -6.05 2.28
CA ALA A 213 17.66 -5.67 1.17
C ALA A 213 17.53 -4.17 0.82
N ARG A 214 16.32 -3.63 0.80
CA ARG A 214 16.09 -2.18 0.60
C ARG A 214 16.73 -1.34 1.71
N LEU A 215 16.64 -1.79 2.96
CA LEU A 215 17.32 -1.13 4.08
C LEU A 215 18.84 -1.15 3.91
N ARG A 216 19.43 -2.29 3.49
CA ARG A 216 20.88 -2.40 3.22
C ARG A 216 21.32 -1.50 2.06
N LEU A 217 20.50 -1.41 0.99
CA LEU A 217 20.73 -0.44 -0.10
C LEU A 217 20.71 1.01 0.39
N ALA A 218 19.74 1.38 1.22
CA ALA A 218 19.66 2.72 1.79
C ALA A 218 20.85 3.07 2.69
N ARG A 219 21.55 2.07 3.26
CA ARG A 219 22.78 2.21 4.05
C ARG A 219 24.06 2.12 3.23
N GLY A 220 23.97 1.94 1.91
CA GLY A 220 25.15 1.80 1.05
C GLY A 220 25.83 0.42 1.15
N GLU A 221 25.09 -0.62 1.48
CA GLU A 221 25.56 -2.01 1.61
C GLU A 221 24.99 -2.91 0.47
N PRO A 222 25.28 -2.62 -0.81
CA PRO A 222 24.63 -3.29 -1.93
C PRO A 222 25.00 -4.79 -2.05
N SER A 223 26.17 -5.19 -1.60
CA SER A 223 26.59 -6.60 -1.62
C SER A 223 25.74 -7.45 -0.66
N VAL A 224 25.43 -6.92 0.52
CA VAL A 224 24.57 -7.60 1.48
C VAL A 224 23.14 -7.69 0.93
N ALA A 225 22.65 -6.61 0.31
CA ALA A 225 21.34 -6.56 -0.31
C ALA A 225 21.19 -7.60 -1.43
N ALA A 226 22.16 -7.67 -2.36
CA ALA A 226 22.17 -8.65 -3.45
C ALA A 226 22.15 -10.10 -2.90
N GLY A 227 23.04 -10.42 -1.95
CA GLY A 227 23.09 -11.76 -1.36
C GLY A 227 21.82 -12.17 -0.61
N LEU A 228 21.09 -11.22 0.02
CA LEU A 228 19.77 -11.47 0.64
C LEU A 228 18.72 -11.84 -0.42
N LEU A 229 18.69 -11.10 -1.52
CA LEU A 229 17.71 -11.29 -2.59
C LEU A 229 17.98 -12.57 -3.39
N GLU A 230 19.23 -12.87 -3.72
CA GLU A 230 19.63 -14.09 -4.44
C GLU A 230 19.24 -15.34 -3.65
N ARG A 231 19.51 -15.37 -2.34
CA ARG A 231 19.05 -16.48 -1.48
C ARG A 231 17.52 -16.59 -1.46
N SER A 232 16.82 -15.47 -1.35
CA SER A 232 15.36 -15.46 -1.33
C SER A 232 14.74 -15.91 -2.66
N LEU A 233 15.41 -15.65 -3.79
CA LEU A 233 15.00 -16.06 -5.13
C LEU A 233 15.39 -17.50 -5.45
N GLY A 234 16.41 -18.05 -4.81
CA GLY A 234 16.86 -19.45 -4.96
C GLY A 234 16.09 -20.45 -4.10
N ASP A 235 15.29 -20.00 -3.14
CA ASP A 235 14.51 -20.86 -2.24
C ASP A 235 13.15 -21.25 -2.87
N ASP A 236 13.21 -21.93 -4.03
CA ASP A 236 12.02 -22.34 -4.82
C ASP A 236 11.23 -23.50 -4.19
N GLY A 237 11.67 -24.01 -3.04
CA GLY A 237 11.07 -25.18 -2.35
C GLY A 237 9.85 -24.86 -1.48
N GLN A 238 9.49 -23.61 -1.27
CA GLN A 238 8.32 -23.24 -0.47
C GLN A 238 7.02 -23.37 -1.28
N PRO A 239 6.00 -24.07 -0.78
CA PRO A 239 4.69 -24.12 -1.44
C PRO A 239 4.05 -22.72 -1.44
N GLY A 240 3.83 -22.12 -2.59
CA GLY A 240 3.12 -20.87 -2.80
C GLY A 240 2.38 -20.92 -4.12
N ILE A 241 1.31 -20.14 -4.25
CA ILE A 241 0.48 -20.06 -5.43
C ILE A 241 1.19 -19.24 -6.50
N HIS A 242 0.96 -19.53 -7.77
CA HIS A 242 1.68 -18.92 -8.90
C HIS A 242 1.67 -17.38 -8.87
N GLY A 243 0.53 -16.72 -8.65
CA GLY A 243 0.42 -15.25 -8.70
C GLY A 243 1.19 -14.53 -7.59
N GLU A 244 1.10 -15.00 -6.33
CA GLU A 244 1.84 -14.44 -5.19
C GLU A 244 3.36 -14.60 -5.38
N ARG A 245 3.79 -15.75 -5.91
CA ARG A 245 5.21 -15.98 -6.20
C ARG A 245 5.73 -15.03 -7.25
N HIS A 246 4.94 -14.79 -8.32
CA HIS A 246 5.34 -13.91 -9.42
C HIS A 246 5.53 -12.47 -8.94
N LEU A 247 4.55 -11.91 -8.22
CA LEU A 247 4.64 -10.52 -7.74
C LEU A 247 5.78 -10.35 -6.70
N ARG A 248 5.92 -11.30 -5.76
CA ARG A 248 7.00 -11.25 -4.76
C ARG A 248 8.38 -11.45 -5.40
N ALA A 249 8.49 -12.35 -6.38
CA ALA A 249 9.70 -12.53 -7.15
C ALA A 249 10.01 -11.30 -8.01
N ALA A 250 9.01 -10.73 -8.68
CA ALA A 250 9.15 -9.51 -9.47
C ALA A 250 9.68 -8.34 -8.64
N ALA A 251 9.09 -8.11 -7.46
CA ALA A 251 9.54 -7.07 -6.55
C ALA A 251 10.96 -7.31 -5.99
N ALA A 252 11.36 -8.58 -5.78
CA ALA A 252 12.71 -8.92 -5.37
C ALA A 252 13.71 -8.71 -6.52
N LEU A 253 13.37 -9.12 -7.74
CA LEU A 253 14.21 -8.91 -8.94
C LEU A 253 14.40 -7.43 -9.24
N GLU A 254 13.35 -6.61 -9.15
CA GLU A 254 13.46 -5.14 -9.31
C GLU A 254 14.47 -4.54 -8.33
N THR A 255 14.40 -4.96 -7.06
CA THR A 255 15.34 -4.51 -6.03
C THR A 255 16.74 -5.07 -6.27
N LEU A 256 16.86 -6.30 -6.79
CA LEU A 256 18.16 -6.90 -7.16
C LEU A 256 18.85 -6.13 -8.30
N VAL A 257 18.09 -5.67 -9.32
CA VAL A 257 18.62 -4.80 -10.37
C VAL A 257 19.25 -3.54 -9.76
N ALA A 258 18.59 -2.91 -8.80
CA ALA A 258 19.14 -1.73 -8.13
C ALA A 258 20.41 -2.07 -7.33
N ALA A 259 20.46 -3.23 -6.67
CA ALA A 259 21.62 -3.68 -5.91
C ALA A 259 22.82 -3.97 -6.82
N GLN A 260 22.61 -4.66 -7.95
CA GLN A 260 23.66 -4.99 -8.91
C GLN A 260 24.22 -3.74 -9.60
N LEU A 261 23.37 -2.78 -9.94
CA LEU A 261 23.84 -1.49 -10.47
C LEU A 261 24.65 -0.70 -9.44
N ALA A 262 24.27 -0.75 -8.17
CA ALA A 262 25.03 -0.10 -7.09
C ALA A 262 26.40 -0.80 -6.83
N LEU A 263 26.52 -2.09 -7.17
CA LEU A 263 27.79 -2.83 -7.16
C LEU A 263 28.67 -2.53 -8.39
N GLY A 264 28.13 -1.85 -9.40
CA GLY A 264 28.82 -1.63 -10.67
C GLY A 264 28.82 -2.86 -11.58
N ASP A 265 27.87 -3.78 -11.41
CA ASP A 265 27.69 -4.96 -12.27
C ASP A 265 26.45 -4.82 -13.18
N PRO A 266 26.57 -4.11 -14.32
CA PRO A 266 25.48 -3.96 -15.26
C PRO A 266 25.08 -5.28 -15.95
N GLY A 267 25.98 -6.28 -16.00
CA GLY A 267 25.70 -7.58 -16.58
C GLY A 267 24.72 -8.37 -15.71
N ALA A 268 24.99 -8.48 -14.41
CA ALA A 268 24.09 -9.11 -13.45
C ALA A 268 22.76 -8.35 -13.33
N ALA A 269 22.78 -7.02 -13.38
CA ALA A 269 21.57 -6.21 -13.41
C ALA A 269 20.71 -6.50 -14.64
N ALA A 270 21.31 -6.61 -15.83
CA ALA A 270 20.60 -6.95 -17.07
C ALA A 270 19.99 -8.36 -17.01
N ALA A 271 20.71 -9.34 -16.46
CA ALA A 271 20.20 -10.70 -16.28
C ALA A 271 18.97 -10.72 -15.32
N ALA A 272 19.04 -9.99 -14.22
CA ALA A 272 17.90 -9.87 -13.30
C ALA A 272 16.69 -9.18 -13.96
N ALA A 273 16.93 -8.12 -14.74
CA ALA A 273 15.86 -7.42 -15.48
C ALA A 273 15.24 -8.31 -16.58
N ALA A 274 16.03 -9.15 -17.27
CA ALA A 274 15.52 -10.10 -18.24
C ALA A 274 14.60 -11.14 -17.60
N ARG A 275 15.01 -11.74 -16.47
CA ARG A 275 14.14 -12.65 -15.69
C ARG A 275 12.83 -11.98 -15.27
N LEU A 276 12.87 -10.72 -14.89
CA LEU A 276 11.67 -9.96 -14.53
C LEU A 276 10.78 -9.70 -15.75
N ALA A 277 11.35 -9.45 -16.93
CA ALA A 277 10.60 -9.31 -18.17
C ALA A 277 9.88 -10.62 -18.57
N GLU A 278 10.55 -11.76 -18.44
CA GLU A 278 9.94 -13.09 -18.66
C GLU A 278 8.75 -13.34 -17.73
N LEU A 279 8.84 -12.95 -16.45
CA LEU A 279 7.73 -13.03 -15.52
C LEU A 279 6.55 -12.15 -15.96
N ALA A 280 6.83 -10.94 -16.45
CA ALA A 280 5.80 -10.02 -16.92
C ALA A 280 5.10 -10.54 -18.18
N GLU A 281 5.82 -11.19 -19.09
CA GLU A 281 5.24 -11.82 -20.30
C GLU A 281 4.35 -13.01 -19.93
N ALA A 282 4.75 -13.84 -18.97
CA ALA A 282 3.94 -14.96 -18.50
C ALA A 282 2.62 -14.53 -17.81
N GLU A 283 2.53 -13.31 -17.33
CA GLU A 283 1.33 -12.77 -16.67
C GLU A 283 0.31 -12.17 -17.65
N VAL A 284 0.69 -11.83 -18.89
CA VAL A 284 -0.21 -11.21 -19.88
C VAL A 284 -1.46 -12.08 -20.13
N ASP A 285 -1.34 -13.39 -20.02
CA ASP A 285 -2.46 -14.33 -20.24
C ASP A 285 -3.36 -14.51 -19.00
N SER A 286 -2.97 -13.99 -17.82
CA SER A 286 -3.60 -14.33 -16.53
C SER A 286 -4.54 -13.26 -15.95
N GLN A 287 -4.81 -12.16 -16.64
CA GLN A 287 -5.59 -11.01 -16.12
C GLN A 287 -5.03 -10.43 -14.79
N GLY A 288 -3.73 -10.61 -14.53
CA GLY A 288 -3.05 -10.05 -13.37
C GLY A 288 -3.01 -8.51 -13.39
N SER A 289 -2.66 -7.90 -12.25
CA SER A 289 -2.45 -6.46 -12.19
C SER A 289 -1.26 -6.06 -13.07
N GLY A 290 -1.28 -4.88 -13.69
CA GLY A 290 -0.17 -4.36 -14.48
C GLY A 290 1.13 -4.14 -13.69
N GLN A 291 1.14 -4.49 -12.41
CA GLN A 291 2.21 -4.20 -11.47
C GLN A 291 3.53 -4.91 -11.81
N VAL A 292 3.49 -6.21 -12.22
CA VAL A 292 4.71 -6.92 -12.62
C VAL A 292 5.29 -6.30 -13.89
N ALA A 293 4.44 -5.95 -14.86
CA ALA A 293 4.85 -5.25 -16.07
C ALA A 293 5.43 -3.85 -15.78
N ALA A 294 4.89 -3.14 -14.79
CA ALA A 294 5.41 -1.85 -14.35
C ALA A 294 6.79 -1.98 -13.70
N LEU A 295 6.97 -2.97 -12.82
CA LEU A 295 8.27 -3.27 -12.20
C LEU A 295 9.31 -3.69 -13.24
N ALA A 296 8.93 -4.49 -14.25
CA ALA A 296 9.79 -4.88 -15.35
C ALA A 296 10.23 -3.68 -16.20
N ALA A 297 9.29 -2.79 -16.51
CA ALA A 297 9.59 -1.55 -17.24
C ALA A 297 10.55 -0.65 -16.43
N GLN A 298 10.33 -0.48 -15.14
CA GLN A 298 11.20 0.33 -14.28
C GLN A 298 12.61 -0.28 -14.17
N ALA A 299 12.72 -1.59 -13.95
CA ALA A 299 14.00 -2.30 -13.91
C ALA A 299 14.77 -2.18 -15.23
N GLY A 300 14.08 -2.41 -16.36
CA GLY A 300 14.66 -2.23 -17.70
C GLY A 300 15.14 -0.81 -17.95
N ALA A 301 14.40 0.18 -17.46
CA ALA A 301 14.78 1.58 -17.58
C ALA A 301 16.08 1.91 -16.84
N ARG A 302 16.28 1.36 -15.63
CA ARG A 302 17.53 1.52 -14.88
C ARG A 302 18.72 0.91 -15.62
N VAL A 303 18.54 -0.29 -16.19
CA VAL A 303 19.56 -0.95 -17.01
C VAL A 303 19.86 -0.13 -18.26
N ALA A 304 18.85 0.37 -18.97
CA ALA A 304 19.01 1.23 -20.14
C ALA A 304 19.75 2.54 -19.80
N ALA A 305 19.42 3.17 -18.69
CA ALA A 305 20.09 4.38 -18.21
C ALA A 305 21.57 4.11 -17.89
N ALA A 306 21.87 3.02 -17.18
CA ALA A 306 23.26 2.61 -16.87
C ALA A 306 24.07 2.27 -18.15
N ALA A 307 23.40 1.78 -19.20
CA ALA A 307 24.01 1.50 -20.49
C ALA A 307 24.13 2.73 -21.41
N GLY A 308 23.80 3.95 -20.93
CA GLY A 308 23.88 5.17 -21.71
C GLY A 308 22.81 5.27 -22.81
N ARG A 309 21.64 4.65 -22.62
CA ARG A 309 20.50 4.66 -23.55
C ARG A 309 19.30 5.46 -23.01
N PRO A 310 19.44 6.81 -22.87
CA PRO A 310 18.44 7.62 -22.17
C PRO A 310 17.07 7.64 -22.86
N GLY A 311 17.02 7.54 -24.20
CA GLY A 311 15.77 7.49 -24.95
C GLY A 311 14.96 6.20 -24.68
N GLU A 312 15.62 5.08 -24.46
CA GLU A 312 14.98 3.82 -24.06
C GLU A 312 14.52 3.88 -22.60
N ALA A 313 15.40 4.34 -21.70
CA ALA A 313 15.05 4.55 -20.30
C ALA A 313 13.80 5.42 -20.12
N ARG A 314 13.73 6.52 -20.87
CA ARG A 314 12.56 7.41 -20.88
C ARG A 314 11.27 6.64 -21.24
N ARG A 315 11.25 5.94 -22.39
CA ARG A 315 10.04 5.22 -22.85
C ARG A 315 9.58 4.17 -21.82
N LEU A 316 10.54 3.46 -21.21
CA LEU A 316 10.23 2.45 -20.19
C LEU A 316 9.69 3.09 -18.90
N LEU A 317 10.21 4.23 -18.47
CA LEU A 317 9.71 4.95 -17.30
C LEU A 317 8.32 5.55 -17.54
N GLU A 318 8.07 6.13 -18.72
CA GLU A 318 6.74 6.60 -19.11
C GLU A 318 5.71 5.45 -19.08
N ARG A 319 6.09 4.25 -19.56
CA ARG A 319 5.26 3.04 -19.46
C ARG A 319 5.04 2.61 -18.01
N ALA A 320 6.07 2.55 -17.18
CA ALA A 320 5.97 2.18 -15.77
C ALA A 320 5.05 3.14 -15.01
N MET A 321 5.20 4.46 -15.24
CA MET A 321 4.34 5.48 -14.64
C MET A 321 2.87 5.30 -15.01
N GLY A 322 2.56 5.01 -16.29
CA GLY A 322 1.19 4.75 -16.74
C GLY A 322 0.59 3.55 -15.99
N LEU A 323 1.29 2.42 -15.98
CA LEU A 323 0.83 1.21 -15.31
C LEU A 323 0.65 1.39 -13.79
N PHE A 324 1.58 2.07 -13.10
CA PHE A 324 1.42 2.37 -11.68
C PHE A 324 0.27 3.35 -11.41
N ALA A 325 0.03 4.32 -12.30
CA ALA A 325 -1.08 5.26 -12.19
C ALA A 325 -2.44 4.57 -12.43
N ASP A 326 -2.52 3.65 -13.38
CA ASP A 326 -3.72 2.86 -13.66
C ASP A 326 -4.13 2.00 -12.46
N ASP A 327 -3.15 1.51 -11.69
CA ASP A 327 -3.37 0.78 -10.43
C ASP A 327 -3.49 1.70 -9.21
N ASP A 328 -3.42 3.05 -9.41
CA ASP A 328 -3.49 4.09 -8.36
C ASP A 328 -2.46 3.84 -7.24
N LEU A 329 -1.18 3.71 -7.64
CA LEU A 329 -0.02 3.50 -6.78
C LEU A 329 0.83 4.80 -6.70
N PRO A 330 0.47 5.75 -5.84
CA PRO A 330 1.05 7.09 -5.85
C PRO A 330 2.55 7.13 -5.52
N TYR A 331 3.01 6.25 -4.63
CA TYR A 331 4.42 6.20 -4.25
C TYR A 331 5.29 5.65 -5.39
N GLU A 332 4.89 4.54 -5.99
CA GLU A 332 5.59 3.91 -7.11
C GLU A 332 5.59 4.82 -8.36
N THR A 333 4.46 5.49 -8.62
CA THR A 333 4.36 6.49 -9.69
C THR A 333 5.33 7.65 -9.47
N ALA A 334 5.43 8.16 -8.23
CA ALA A 334 6.36 9.23 -7.89
C ALA A 334 7.83 8.80 -8.00
N LEU A 335 8.15 7.54 -7.64
CA LEU A 335 9.50 6.98 -7.82
C LEU A 335 9.89 6.92 -9.30
N ALA A 336 9.02 6.35 -10.15
CA ALA A 336 9.27 6.26 -11.59
C ALA A 336 9.41 7.66 -12.21
N ARG A 337 8.64 8.64 -11.73
CA ARG A 337 8.73 10.05 -12.14
C ARG A 337 10.05 10.69 -11.75
N LEU A 338 10.55 10.42 -10.56
CA LEU A 338 11.86 10.91 -10.12
C LEU A 338 13.01 10.29 -10.95
N GLU A 339 12.90 9.02 -11.29
CA GLU A 339 13.86 8.34 -12.18
C GLU A 339 13.81 8.93 -13.60
N LEU A 340 12.61 9.24 -14.10
CA LEU A 340 12.43 9.93 -15.38
C LEU A 340 13.09 11.31 -15.37
N ALA A 341 12.92 12.08 -14.29
CA ALA A 341 13.57 13.38 -14.14
C ALA A 341 15.11 13.26 -14.21
N ARG A 342 15.69 12.22 -13.58
CA ARG A 342 17.12 11.95 -13.66
C ARG A 342 17.57 11.59 -15.08
N ALA A 343 16.81 10.77 -15.78
CA ALA A 343 17.12 10.36 -17.16
C ALA A 343 17.03 11.55 -18.13
N LEU A 344 16.19 12.54 -17.86
CA LEU A 344 15.99 13.74 -18.68
C LEU A 344 16.98 14.86 -18.36
N ALA A 345 17.68 14.82 -17.24
CA ALA A 345 18.51 15.90 -16.69
C ALA A 345 19.50 16.50 -17.71
N GLY A 346 20.14 15.66 -18.54
CA GLY A 346 21.09 16.09 -19.56
C GLY A 346 20.46 16.50 -20.90
N ALA A 347 19.33 15.87 -21.27
CA ALA A 347 18.71 16.04 -22.59
C ALA A 347 17.61 17.11 -22.61
N ASN A 348 16.86 17.23 -21.54
CA ASN A 348 15.74 18.19 -21.38
C ASN A 348 15.62 18.65 -19.92
N PRO A 349 16.48 19.61 -19.50
CA PRO A 349 16.49 20.07 -18.11
C PRO A 349 15.18 20.69 -17.63
N GLU A 350 14.43 21.35 -18.52
CA GLU A 350 13.15 21.99 -18.17
C GLU A 350 12.10 20.94 -17.80
N LEU A 351 11.99 19.89 -18.60
CA LEU A 351 11.09 18.77 -18.30
C LEU A 351 11.56 17.99 -17.08
N ALA A 352 12.89 17.79 -16.91
CA ALA A 352 13.45 17.17 -15.72
C ALA A 352 13.05 17.92 -14.44
N VAL A 353 13.11 19.27 -14.46
CA VAL A 353 12.67 20.11 -13.34
C VAL A 353 11.17 19.97 -13.08
N ALA A 354 10.34 19.92 -14.12
CA ALA A 354 8.90 19.76 -13.97
C ALA A 354 8.54 18.40 -13.33
N GLU A 355 9.16 17.31 -13.82
CA GLU A 355 8.95 15.95 -13.28
C GLU A 355 9.47 15.81 -11.84
N ALA A 356 10.66 16.36 -11.55
CA ALA A 356 11.22 16.34 -10.19
C ALA A 356 10.35 17.12 -9.19
N ARG A 357 9.76 18.26 -9.57
CA ARG A 357 8.83 19.01 -8.71
C ARG A 357 7.54 18.25 -8.43
N THR A 358 7.00 17.59 -9.44
CA THR A 358 5.80 16.77 -9.30
C THR A 358 6.05 15.58 -8.36
N ALA A 359 7.20 14.91 -8.53
CA ALA A 359 7.62 13.83 -7.64
C ALA A 359 7.83 14.33 -6.20
N LEU A 360 8.50 15.46 -6.01
CA LEU A 360 8.70 16.08 -4.70
C LEU A 360 7.37 16.33 -3.99
N GLY A 361 6.40 16.95 -4.69
CA GLY A 361 5.08 17.21 -4.12
C GLY A 361 4.35 15.94 -3.69
N ALA A 362 4.42 14.88 -4.48
CA ALA A 362 3.83 13.59 -4.14
C ALA A 362 4.51 12.94 -2.91
N PHE A 363 5.84 12.96 -2.84
CA PHE A 363 6.57 12.43 -1.68
C PHE A 363 6.29 13.23 -0.39
N GLU A 364 6.16 14.55 -0.49
CA GLU A 364 5.78 15.39 0.65
C GLU A 364 4.38 15.06 1.17
N GLN A 365 3.41 14.85 0.28
CA GLN A 365 2.05 14.45 0.64
C GLN A 365 2.00 13.08 1.31
N LEU A 366 2.82 12.14 0.84
CA LEU A 366 2.92 10.79 1.40
C LEU A 366 3.74 10.74 2.71
N GLY A 367 4.58 11.74 2.97
CA GLY A 367 5.54 11.71 4.08
C GLY A 367 6.80 10.87 3.79
N ALA A 368 7.12 10.64 2.50
CA ALA A 368 8.32 9.93 2.03
C ALA A 368 9.54 10.85 2.07
N LYS A 369 10.14 11.00 3.25
CA LYS A 369 11.18 12.01 3.49
C LYS A 369 12.45 11.77 2.68
N GLY A 370 12.94 10.53 2.60
CA GLY A 370 14.17 10.20 1.88
C GLY A 370 14.07 10.52 0.38
N GLU A 371 12.97 10.13 -0.25
CA GLU A 371 12.72 10.38 -1.67
C GLU A 371 12.45 11.85 -1.95
N ALA A 372 11.77 12.54 -1.02
CA ALA A 372 11.57 13.98 -1.11
C ALA A 372 12.91 14.74 -1.04
N ASP A 373 13.83 14.32 -0.18
CA ASP A 373 15.18 14.90 -0.10
C ASP A 373 16.00 14.59 -1.35
N ALA A 374 15.83 13.39 -1.95
CA ALA A 374 16.47 13.04 -3.22
C ALA A 374 15.92 13.85 -4.40
N ALA A 375 14.61 14.10 -4.46
CA ALA A 375 13.99 14.96 -5.48
C ALA A 375 14.46 16.42 -5.33
N ASP A 376 14.55 16.93 -4.10
CA ASP A 376 15.05 18.26 -3.80
C ASP A 376 16.53 18.43 -4.19
N ALA A 377 17.36 17.41 -3.92
CA ALA A 377 18.76 17.39 -4.34
C ALA A 377 18.90 17.45 -5.86
N LEU A 378 18.05 16.71 -6.60
CA LEU A 378 18.02 16.76 -8.05
C LEU A 378 17.63 18.14 -8.56
N LEU A 379 16.59 18.76 -8.00
CA LEU A 379 16.18 20.12 -8.37
C LEU A 379 17.30 21.14 -8.19
N ARG A 380 18.03 21.07 -7.06
CA ARG A 380 19.20 21.94 -6.82
C ARG A 380 20.31 21.70 -7.84
N SER A 381 20.60 20.45 -8.21
CA SER A 381 21.60 20.14 -9.23
C SER A 381 21.23 20.67 -10.62
N LEU A 382 19.92 20.79 -10.91
CA LEU A 382 19.39 21.38 -12.16
C LEU A 382 19.28 22.90 -12.09
N GLY A 383 19.76 23.55 -11.01
CA GLY A 383 19.68 25.00 -10.84
C GLY A 383 18.27 25.54 -10.55
N ALA A 384 17.32 24.65 -10.28
CA ALA A 384 15.97 25.02 -9.92
C ALA A 384 15.87 25.26 -8.40
N PRO A 385 15.02 26.21 -7.93
CA PRO A 385 14.77 26.33 -6.50
C PRO A 385 14.11 25.02 -6.02
N GLY A 386 14.82 24.31 -5.17
CA GLY A 386 14.34 23.16 -4.44
C GLY A 386 13.37 23.57 -3.32
N ARG A 387 13.17 22.68 -2.35
CA ARG A 387 12.52 23.08 -1.09
C ARG A 387 13.16 24.38 -0.58
N THR A 388 12.38 25.42 -0.39
CA THR A 388 12.77 26.38 0.63
C THR A 388 12.90 25.57 1.90
N GLY A 389 14.12 25.39 2.39
CA GLY A 389 14.58 24.40 3.38
C GLY A 389 13.60 24.13 4.52
N PRO A 390 13.78 23.10 5.36
CA PRO A 390 12.79 22.71 6.35
C PRO A 390 12.38 23.97 7.09
N LYS A 391 11.11 24.37 6.93
CA LYS A 391 10.55 25.46 7.73
C LYS A 391 10.68 24.96 9.15
N ARG A 392 11.79 25.33 9.82
CA ARG A 392 12.00 25.02 11.23
C ARG A 392 10.70 25.39 11.92
N VAL A 393 10.10 24.42 12.62
CA VAL A 393 9.00 24.70 13.53
C VAL A 393 9.49 25.86 14.40
N GLY A 394 8.85 27.03 14.26
CA GLY A 394 9.29 28.25 14.98
C GLY A 394 9.95 29.33 14.11
N VAL A 395 10.33 29.10 12.83
CA VAL A 395 10.88 30.17 11.99
C VAL A 395 9.85 30.63 10.96
N LEU A 396 9.26 31.79 11.23
CA LEU A 396 8.34 32.43 10.29
C LEU A 396 9.13 33.04 9.11
N THR A 397 8.59 32.90 7.89
CA THR A 397 9.10 33.66 6.73
C THR A 397 8.91 35.15 6.96
N ARG A 398 9.65 35.99 6.24
CA ARG A 398 9.51 37.46 6.32
C ARG A 398 8.04 37.88 6.16
N ARG A 399 7.29 37.25 5.26
CA ARG A 399 5.86 37.52 5.04
C ARG A 399 4.98 37.07 6.21
N GLU A 400 5.28 35.93 6.80
CA GLU A 400 4.56 35.43 7.97
C GLU A 400 4.88 36.22 9.24
N GLN A 401 6.11 36.75 9.38
CA GLN A 401 6.46 37.69 10.44
C GLN A 401 5.67 39.01 10.34
N GLU A 402 5.52 39.49 9.10
CA GLU A 402 4.71 40.67 8.80
C GLU A 402 3.23 40.44 9.13
N VAL A 403 2.69 39.25 8.75
CA VAL A 403 1.33 38.85 9.12
C VAL A 403 1.19 38.66 10.62
N LEU A 404 2.17 38.03 11.34
CA LEU A 404 2.13 37.89 12.80
C LEU A 404 2.12 39.26 13.50
N ARG A 405 2.90 40.22 12.98
CA ARG A 405 2.92 41.59 13.54
C ARG A 405 1.55 42.23 13.41
N LEU A 406 0.88 42.09 12.25
CA LEU A 406 -0.46 42.65 12.02
C LEU A 406 -1.52 41.92 12.86
N VAL A 407 -1.40 40.60 13.05
CA VAL A 407 -2.23 39.82 13.97
C VAL A 407 -2.02 40.31 15.42
N GLY A 408 -0.78 40.58 15.82
CA GLY A 408 -0.44 41.13 17.14
C GLY A 408 -1.02 42.55 17.40
N LEU A 409 -1.26 43.32 16.34
CA LEU A 409 -1.98 44.59 16.36
C LEU A 409 -3.50 44.45 16.36
N GLY A 410 -4.03 43.23 16.37
CA GLY A 410 -5.46 42.95 16.40
C GLY A 410 -6.20 43.00 15.06
N LEU A 411 -5.51 43.25 13.91
CA LEU A 411 -6.15 43.38 12.62
C LEU A 411 -6.84 42.07 12.17
N SER A 412 -8.04 42.17 11.64
CA SER A 412 -8.78 41.06 11.00
C SER A 412 -8.15 40.62 9.68
N ASN A 413 -8.52 39.40 9.16
CA ASN A 413 -8.02 38.94 7.86
C ASN A 413 -8.33 39.89 6.68
N PRO A 414 -9.51 40.55 6.60
CA PRO A 414 -9.76 41.61 5.62
C PRO A 414 -8.82 42.79 5.73
N GLU A 415 -8.53 43.28 6.94
CA GLU A 415 -7.63 44.42 7.16
C GLU A 415 -6.19 44.05 6.86
N ILE A 416 -5.75 42.81 7.20
CA ILE A 416 -4.43 42.27 6.80
C ILE A 416 -4.33 42.19 5.27
N ALA A 417 -5.39 41.71 4.61
CA ALA A 417 -5.45 41.61 3.13
C ALA A 417 -5.28 42.99 2.47
N GLN A 418 -6.00 43.98 2.99
CA GLN A 418 -5.91 45.36 2.50
C GLN A 418 -4.53 45.97 2.73
N ARG A 419 -3.97 45.77 3.92
CA ARG A 419 -2.66 46.36 4.28
C ARG A 419 -1.48 45.73 3.53
N LEU A 420 -1.62 44.45 3.15
CA LEU A 420 -0.60 43.68 2.46
C LEU A 420 -0.83 43.57 0.94
N PHE A 421 -1.88 44.18 0.43
CA PHE A 421 -2.28 44.15 -0.99
C PHE A 421 -2.44 42.73 -1.53
N ILE A 422 -3.12 41.84 -0.75
CA ILE A 422 -3.39 40.43 -1.11
C ILE A 422 -4.88 40.11 -0.98
N SER A 423 -5.30 38.95 -1.51
CA SER A 423 -6.69 38.49 -1.35
C SER A 423 -7.00 38.11 0.12
N ARG A 424 -8.28 38.21 0.52
CA ARG A 424 -8.75 37.74 1.85
C ARG A 424 -8.41 36.25 2.08
N LYS A 425 -8.51 35.44 1.02
CA LYS A 425 -8.17 34.01 1.06
C LYS A 425 -6.67 33.81 1.32
N THR A 426 -5.82 34.59 0.68
CA THR A 426 -4.36 34.58 0.89
C THR A 426 -3.98 35.01 2.31
N ALA A 427 -4.64 36.06 2.85
CA ALA A 427 -4.41 36.49 4.21
C ALA A 427 -4.83 35.42 5.23
N ALA A 428 -5.98 34.77 5.03
CA ALA A 428 -6.44 33.66 5.89
C ALA A 428 -5.45 32.47 5.86
N HIS A 429 -4.92 32.14 4.67
CA HIS A 429 -3.90 31.09 4.52
C HIS A 429 -2.62 31.43 5.29
N HIS A 430 -2.11 32.66 5.17
CA HIS A 430 -0.92 33.09 5.93
C HIS A 430 -1.16 33.07 7.45
N VAL A 431 -2.33 33.50 7.91
CA VAL A 431 -2.69 33.41 9.35
C VAL A 431 -2.69 31.97 9.81
N SER A 432 -3.33 31.05 9.09
CA SER A 432 -3.34 29.63 9.42
C SER A 432 -1.93 29.02 9.46
N SER A 433 -1.08 29.37 8.49
CA SER A 433 0.33 28.96 8.45
C SER A 433 1.12 29.47 9.65
N VAL A 434 0.90 30.72 10.08
CA VAL A 434 1.53 31.30 11.27
C VAL A 434 1.10 30.55 12.53
N LEU A 435 -0.21 30.25 12.70
CA LEU A 435 -0.72 29.52 13.86
C LEU A 435 -0.09 28.12 13.96
N ALA A 436 -0.04 27.41 12.83
CA ALA A 436 0.55 26.07 12.75
C ALA A 436 2.05 26.09 13.10
N LYS A 437 2.81 27.06 12.55
CA LYS A 437 4.26 27.18 12.80
C LYS A 437 4.63 27.61 14.23
N LEU A 438 3.77 28.36 14.87
CA LEU A 438 3.95 28.78 16.27
C LEU A 438 3.42 27.73 17.27
N GLY A 439 2.75 26.67 16.79
CA GLY A 439 2.15 25.66 17.64
C GLY A 439 1.00 26.20 18.51
N VAL A 440 0.33 27.29 18.06
CA VAL A 440 -0.77 27.91 18.81
C VAL A 440 -2.12 27.53 18.23
N ARG A 441 -3.10 27.22 19.10
CA ARG A 441 -4.39 26.68 18.70
C ARG A 441 -5.35 27.70 18.07
N ASN A 442 -5.14 28.99 18.32
CA ASN A 442 -6.04 30.05 17.87
C ASN A 442 -5.33 31.41 17.75
N ARG A 443 -6.07 32.38 17.18
CA ARG A 443 -5.61 33.75 16.96
C ARG A 443 -5.16 34.45 18.27
N ALA A 444 -5.88 34.22 19.39
CA ALA A 444 -5.51 34.79 20.66
C ALA A 444 -4.12 34.30 21.15
N GLY A 445 -3.80 33.01 20.87
CA GLY A 445 -2.47 32.48 21.12
C GLY A 445 -1.37 33.17 20.30
N ALA A 446 -1.66 33.47 19.01
CA ALA A 446 -0.72 34.24 18.18
C ALA A 446 -0.51 35.70 18.63
N ILE A 447 -1.58 36.35 19.08
CA ILE A 447 -1.50 37.70 19.67
C ILE A 447 -0.64 37.66 20.92
N ALA A 448 -0.88 36.72 21.83
CA ALA A 448 -0.08 36.56 23.05
C ALA A 448 1.40 36.25 22.78
N TYR A 449 1.67 35.47 21.73
CA TYR A 449 3.02 35.19 21.24
C TYR A 449 3.71 36.47 20.73
N ALA A 450 3.03 37.22 19.83
CA ALA A 450 3.54 38.46 19.27
C ALA A 450 3.83 39.53 20.34
N THR A 451 3.00 39.60 21.38
CA THR A 451 3.18 40.53 22.50
C THR A 451 4.40 40.19 23.35
N ARG A 452 4.66 38.89 23.58
CA ARG A 452 5.81 38.41 24.37
C ARG A 452 7.16 38.53 23.65
N HIS A 453 7.14 38.50 22.32
CA HIS A 453 8.34 38.50 21.49
C HIS A 453 8.41 39.77 20.61
N ARG A 454 7.83 40.86 21.07
CA ARG A 454 8.00 42.20 20.49
C ARG A 454 9.42 42.63 20.75
N ASP A 455 10.29 42.72 19.72
CA ASP A 455 11.55 43.44 19.81
C ASP A 455 11.24 44.87 20.19
N PRO A 456 11.86 45.40 21.26
CA PRO A 456 11.87 46.82 21.51
C PRO A 456 12.81 47.44 20.47
N GLY A 457 12.25 47.85 19.31
CA GLY A 457 12.97 48.59 18.29
C GLY A 457 13.18 50.02 18.68
#